data_a1a2cc7d5a48eb56bb262b7439a551f2
#
_entry.id   a1a2cc7d5a48eb56bb262b7439a551f2
#
_cell.length_a   1.000
_cell.length_b   1.000
_cell.length_c   1.000
_cell.angle_alpha   90.00
_cell.angle_beta   90.00
_cell.angle_gamma   90.00
#
_symmetry.space_group_name_H-M   'P 1'
#
loop_
_entity.id
_entity.type
_entity.pdbx_description
1 polymer ?
#
loop_
_entity_poly.entity_id
_entity_poly.type
_entity_poly.pdbx_seq_one_letter_code
_entity_poly.pdbx_strand_id
1 'polypeptide(L)'
;MRAGEQMRTFVGYTDLNVKFIGVNAGILGGEREGVTHQFYEDLAFVTSIPNFTVLTPADPEQLYEAVKYAAEIQGPVYIRGGSGREVDVYAKDAPFSKDGITVWKEYGTDAVLFSNGYVLDRVLAAADLLKEQGINVTVADINILYGKDPSKILDVMAKTSQIVTVEDHNI
;
A
#
# COMPACT_ATOMS: atom_id res chain seq x y z
N MET A 1 11.18 -12.68 7.23
CA MET A 1 12.02 -12.35 8.43
C MET A 1 13.48 -12.78 8.34
N ARG A 2 13.88 -13.82 7.58
CA ARG A 2 15.29 -14.27 7.55
C ARG A 2 16.30 -13.20 7.11
N ALA A 3 15.93 -12.30 6.21
CA ALA A 3 16.77 -11.20 5.73
C ALA A 3 16.68 -9.93 6.61
N GLY A 4 15.96 -9.98 7.73
CA GLY A 4 15.67 -8.79 8.53
C GLY A 4 16.90 -8.07 9.05
N GLU A 5 17.90 -8.83 9.57
CA GLU A 5 19.16 -8.27 10.02
C GLU A 5 19.93 -7.58 8.88
N GLN A 6 19.96 -8.21 7.70
CA GLN A 6 20.63 -7.66 6.53
C GLN A 6 19.94 -6.38 6.04
N MET A 7 18.60 -6.38 6.01
CA MET A 7 17.82 -5.19 5.65
C MET A 7 18.09 -4.05 6.62
N ARG A 8 18.07 -4.33 7.92
CA ARG A 8 18.27 -3.31 8.97
C ARG A 8 19.71 -2.80 8.99
N THR A 9 20.67 -3.69 9.18
CA THR A 9 22.05 -3.31 9.53
C THR A 9 22.90 -2.98 8.30
N PHE A 10 22.75 -3.77 7.22
CA PHE A 10 23.61 -3.58 6.05
C PHE A 10 22.99 -2.69 4.98
N VAL A 11 21.68 -2.48 4.97
CA VAL A 11 21.02 -1.66 3.97
C VAL A 11 20.39 -0.41 4.57
N GLY A 12 19.47 -0.54 5.52
CA GLY A 12 18.77 0.60 6.10
C GLY A 12 19.69 1.54 6.88
N TYR A 13 20.54 0.99 7.78
CA TYR A 13 21.47 1.78 8.56
C TYR A 13 22.52 2.50 7.70
N THR A 14 23.00 1.86 6.64
CA THR A 14 24.01 2.40 5.73
C THR A 14 23.43 3.19 4.55
N ASP A 15 22.10 3.29 4.46
CA ASP A 15 21.37 3.98 3.39
C ASP A 15 21.76 3.51 1.97
N LEU A 16 21.95 2.20 1.81
CA LEU A 16 22.31 1.63 0.51
C LEU A 16 21.15 1.68 -0.49
N ASN A 17 21.47 1.97 -1.73
CA ASN A 17 20.51 2.04 -2.83
C ASN A 17 20.06 0.65 -3.31
N VAL A 18 19.32 -0.08 -2.46
CA VAL A 18 18.83 -1.44 -2.71
C VAL A 18 17.30 -1.44 -2.76
N LYS A 19 16.73 -2.15 -3.76
CA LYS A 19 15.28 -2.32 -3.92
C LYS A 19 14.90 -3.76 -3.57
N PHE A 20 14.02 -3.90 -2.58
CA PHE A 20 13.46 -5.17 -2.15
C PHE A 20 12.04 -5.32 -2.70
N ILE A 21 11.73 -6.48 -3.27
CA ILE A 21 10.37 -6.83 -3.66
C ILE A 21 9.97 -8.03 -2.81
N GLY A 22 9.07 -7.81 -1.84
CA GLY A 22 8.49 -8.86 -1.01
C GLY A 22 7.22 -9.38 -1.62
N VAL A 23 7.25 -10.61 -2.16
CA VAL A 23 6.08 -11.26 -2.75
C VAL A 23 5.31 -12.09 -1.75
N ASN A 24 4.06 -12.43 -2.04
CA ASN A 24 3.13 -13.15 -1.14
C ASN A 24 2.94 -12.44 0.21
N ALA A 25 3.02 -11.12 0.22
CA ALA A 25 2.88 -10.32 1.43
C ALA A 25 1.43 -10.28 1.92
N GLY A 26 1.26 -10.13 3.23
CA GLY A 26 -0.04 -10.04 3.86
C GLY A 26 -0.76 -11.38 4.02
N ILE A 27 -2.03 -11.28 4.40
CA ILE A 27 -2.92 -12.44 4.60
C ILE A 27 -3.39 -12.97 3.24
N LEU A 28 -3.73 -12.07 2.33
CA LEU A 28 -4.27 -12.41 1.01
C LEU A 28 -3.20 -13.03 0.10
N GLY A 29 -1.97 -12.54 0.16
CA GLY A 29 -0.87 -13.05 -0.65
C GLY A 29 -0.58 -14.53 -0.42
N GLY A 30 -0.57 -14.97 0.83
CA GLY A 30 -0.30 -16.35 1.25
C GLY A 30 -1.54 -17.20 1.53
N GLU A 31 -2.72 -16.83 1.07
CA GLU A 31 -4.00 -17.44 1.45
C GLU A 31 -4.09 -18.96 1.24
N ARG A 32 -3.44 -19.50 0.22
CA ARG A 32 -3.45 -20.93 -0.11
C ARG A 32 -2.39 -21.73 0.62
N GLU A 33 -1.29 -21.10 0.97
CA GLU A 33 -0.12 -21.70 1.58
C GLU A 33 -0.18 -21.69 3.11
N GLY A 34 -1.02 -20.81 3.66
CA GLY A 34 -1.23 -20.65 5.11
C GLY A 34 -0.08 -19.91 5.81
N VAL A 35 0.01 -20.07 7.10
CA VAL A 35 0.86 -19.29 8.03
C VAL A 35 2.35 -19.25 7.66
N THR A 36 2.86 -20.23 6.93
CA THR A 36 4.27 -20.26 6.50
C THR A 36 4.60 -19.25 5.41
N HIS A 37 3.58 -18.72 4.72
CA HIS A 37 3.71 -17.76 3.61
C HIS A 37 2.97 -16.45 3.84
N GLN A 38 2.03 -16.43 4.79
CA GLN A 38 1.30 -15.22 5.18
C GLN A 38 2.21 -14.34 6.06
N PHE A 39 2.95 -13.43 5.43
CA PHE A 39 3.79 -12.47 6.14
C PHE A 39 3.00 -11.15 6.31
N TYR A 40 2.22 -11.05 7.36
CA TYR A 40 1.39 -9.89 7.68
C TYR A 40 2.07 -8.89 8.63
N GLU A 41 3.27 -9.19 9.12
CA GLU A 41 4.10 -8.28 9.91
C GLU A 41 5.09 -7.47 9.05
N ASP A 42 5.06 -7.64 7.74
CA ASP A 42 6.03 -7.08 6.80
C ASP A 42 6.09 -5.56 6.87
N LEU A 43 4.96 -4.89 6.82
CA LEU A 43 4.90 -3.42 6.87
C LEU A 43 5.36 -2.89 8.23
N ALA A 44 4.90 -3.48 9.35
CA ALA A 44 5.34 -3.09 10.69
C ALA A 44 6.86 -3.23 10.84
N PHE A 45 7.43 -4.32 10.31
CA PHE A 45 8.88 -4.55 10.34
C PHE A 45 9.63 -3.50 9.49
N VAL A 46 9.25 -3.31 8.22
CA VAL A 46 10.01 -2.45 7.30
C VAL A 46 9.88 -0.97 7.67
N THR A 47 8.70 -0.51 8.10
CA THR A 47 8.50 0.88 8.54
C THR A 47 9.24 1.21 9.84
N SER A 48 9.65 0.21 10.62
CA SER A 48 10.51 0.41 11.79
C SER A 48 11.99 0.62 11.44
N ILE A 49 12.40 0.36 10.21
CA ILE A 49 13.79 0.54 9.77
C ILE A 49 13.96 1.93 9.16
N PRO A 50 14.92 2.75 9.64
CA PRO A 50 15.17 4.07 9.08
C PRO A 50 15.56 4.02 7.60
N ASN A 51 15.35 5.14 6.90
CA ASN A 51 15.73 5.40 5.51
C ASN A 51 14.91 4.64 4.45
N PHE A 52 14.15 3.61 4.81
CA PHE A 52 13.33 2.91 3.83
C PHE A 52 12.18 3.79 3.30
N THR A 53 11.97 3.70 1.99
CA THR A 53 10.69 4.07 1.37
C THR A 53 9.87 2.80 1.16
N VAL A 54 8.59 2.82 1.53
CA VAL A 54 7.71 1.64 1.47
C VAL A 54 6.58 1.90 0.48
N LEU A 55 6.57 1.13 -0.60
CA LEU A 55 5.58 1.19 -1.67
C LEU A 55 4.60 0.01 -1.54
N THR A 56 3.32 0.31 -1.61
CA THR A 56 2.23 -0.66 -1.43
C THR A 56 1.26 -0.61 -2.61
N PRO A 57 1.70 -1.07 -3.80
CA PRO A 57 0.85 -1.11 -4.99
C PRO A 57 -0.38 -1.98 -4.76
N ALA A 58 -1.52 -1.60 -5.34
CA ALA A 58 -2.80 -2.26 -5.14
C ALA A 58 -3.08 -3.40 -6.13
N ASP A 59 -2.34 -3.46 -7.23
CA ASP A 59 -2.51 -4.47 -8.27
C ASP A 59 -1.23 -4.68 -9.10
N PRO A 60 -1.21 -5.62 -10.08
CA PRO A 60 -0.03 -5.88 -10.91
C PRO A 60 0.41 -4.68 -11.75
N GLU A 61 -0.52 -3.86 -12.27
CA GLU A 61 -0.17 -2.66 -13.05
C GLU A 61 0.54 -1.63 -12.17
N GLN A 62 0.02 -1.39 -10.98
CA GLN A 62 0.69 -0.51 -10.02
C GLN A 62 2.01 -1.09 -9.51
N LEU A 63 2.14 -2.41 -9.38
CA LEU A 63 3.42 -3.03 -9.03
C LEU A 63 4.48 -2.76 -10.11
N TYR A 64 4.12 -2.88 -11.39
CA TYR A 64 5.01 -2.57 -12.50
C TYR A 64 5.48 -1.10 -12.45
N GLU A 65 4.55 -0.18 -12.28
CA GLU A 65 4.87 1.25 -12.17
C GLU A 65 5.63 1.60 -10.88
N ALA A 66 5.35 0.92 -9.76
CA ALA A 66 6.09 1.08 -8.52
C ALA A 66 7.56 0.65 -8.65
N VAL A 67 7.85 -0.41 -9.43
CA VAL A 67 9.23 -0.83 -9.72
C VAL A 67 9.97 0.26 -10.50
N LYS A 68 9.33 0.86 -11.51
CA LYS A 68 9.91 1.96 -12.29
C LYS A 68 10.18 3.18 -11.40
N TYR A 69 9.19 3.54 -10.56
CA TYR A 69 9.35 4.65 -9.62
C TYR A 69 10.46 4.38 -8.60
N ALA A 70 10.54 3.16 -8.05
CA ALA A 70 11.59 2.78 -7.12
C ALA A 70 13.00 2.93 -7.72
N ALA A 71 13.15 2.71 -9.02
CA ALA A 71 14.44 2.90 -9.70
C ALA A 71 14.90 4.38 -9.74
N GLU A 72 13.98 5.33 -9.62
CA GLU A 72 14.28 6.76 -9.55
C GLU A 72 14.70 7.22 -8.14
N ILE A 73 14.31 6.46 -7.10
CA ILE A 73 14.58 6.80 -5.69
C ILE A 73 16.03 6.42 -5.35
N GLN A 74 16.77 7.31 -4.73
CA GLN A 74 18.03 6.98 -4.07
C GLN A 74 17.75 6.47 -2.65
N GLY A 75 18.50 5.45 -2.21
CA GLY A 75 18.28 4.80 -0.91
C GLY A 75 17.44 3.51 -0.98
N PRO A 76 17.18 2.90 0.17
CA PRO A 76 16.49 1.62 0.25
C PRO A 76 14.98 1.76 0.01
N VAL A 77 14.43 0.87 -0.80
CA VAL A 77 12.99 0.79 -1.08
C VAL A 77 12.50 -0.63 -0.84
N TYR A 78 11.38 -0.75 -0.17
CA TYR A 78 10.60 -1.97 -0.09
C TYR A 78 9.32 -1.83 -0.91
N ILE A 79 9.10 -2.78 -1.82
CA ILE A 79 7.89 -2.86 -2.62
C ILE A 79 7.12 -4.09 -2.18
N ARG A 80 5.90 -3.90 -1.70
CA ARG A 80 5.01 -4.97 -1.26
C ARG A 80 4.33 -5.62 -2.46
N GLY A 81 4.73 -6.83 -2.79
CA GLY A 81 4.19 -7.61 -3.91
C GLY A 81 3.16 -8.65 -3.45
N GLY A 82 2.15 -8.87 -4.27
CA GLY A 82 1.14 -9.89 -4.04
C GLY A 82 1.54 -11.29 -4.50
N SER A 83 0.55 -12.13 -4.74
CA SER A 83 0.70 -13.54 -5.14
C SER A 83 0.58 -13.77 -6.64
N GLY A 84 0.26 -12.71 -7.42
CA GLY A 84 -0.06 -12.81 -8.85
C GLY A 84 -1.50 -13.27 -9.12
N ARG A 85 -2.39 -13.13 -8.14
CA ARG A 85 -3.82 -13.50 -8.23
C ARG A 85 -4.73 -12.31 -7.94
N GLU A 86 -4.14 -11.16 -7.79
CA GLU A 86 -4.83 -9.92 -7.52
C GLU A 86 -5.67 -9.50 -8.73
N VAL A 87 -6.76 -8.80 -8.44
CA VAL A 87 -7.65 -8.25 -9.47
C VAL A 87 -7.03 -6.96 -10.00
N ASP A 88 -7.00 -6.80 -11.31
CA ASP A 88 -6.60 -5.55 -11.94
C ASP A 88 -7.64 -4.47 -11.63
N VAL A 89 -7.22 -3.41 -10.98
CA VAL A 89 -8.05 -2.27 -10.57
C VAL A 89 -7.64 -1.01 -11.35
N TYR A 90 -6.34 -0.77 -11.43
CA TYR A 90 -5.80 0.34 -12.21
C TYR A 90 -5.86 0.05 -13.71
N ALA A 91 -6.13 1.09 -14.49
CA ALA A 91 -6.02 0.98 -15.94
C ALA A 91 -4.58 0.67 -16.34
N LYS A 92 -4.43 -0.03 -17.45
CA LYS A 92 -3.10 -0.28 -18.03
C LYS A 92 -2.36 1.04 -18.24
N ASP A 93 -1.08 1.04 -17.90
CA ASP A 93 -0.19 2.21 -17.98
C ASP A 93 -0.62 3.40 -17.11
N ALA A 94 -1.51 3.19 -16.11
CA ALA A 94 -1.86 4.22 -15.14
C ALA A 94 -0.63 4.61 -14.31
N PRO A 95 -0.25 5.90 -14.27
CA PRO A 95 0.99 6.31 -13.60
C PRO A 95 0.92 6.04 -12.09
N PHE A 96 2.05 5.64 -11.51
CA PHE A 96 2.18 5.55 -10.06
C PHE A 96 2.10 6.94 -9.42
N SER A 97 1.24 7.10 -8.43
CA SER A 97 1.09 8.39 -7.75
C SER A 97 2.32 8.70 -6.90
N LYS A 98 3.15 9.63 -7.38
CA LYS A 98 4.32 10.11 -6.64
C LYS A 98 3.95 10.95 -5.40
N ASP A 99 2.68 11.33 -5.25
CA ASP A 99 2.14 11.98 -4.04
C ASP A 99 1.85 11.00 -2.90
N GLY A 100 1.91 9.70 -3.19
CA GLY A 100 1.72 8.63 -2.21
C GLY A 100 0.27 8.24 -1.97
N ILE A 101 -0.66 8.86 -2.68
CA ILE A 101 -2.10 8.62 -2.55
C ILE A 101 -2.81 8.80 -3.89
N THR A 102 -3.83 7.99 -4.15
CA THR A 102 -4.74 8.13 -5.29
C THR A 102 -6.17 8.16 -4.77
N VAL A 103 -6.91 9.23 -5.05
CA VAL A 103 -8.35 9.31 -4.74
C VAL A 103 -9.15 8.66 -5.86
N TRP A 104 -9.95 7.64 -5.51
CA TRP A 104 -10.69 6.80 -6.46
C TRP A 104 -12.15 7.19 -6.61
N LYS A 105 -12.84 7.33 -5.49
CA LYS A 105 -14.26 7.63 -5.43
C LYS A 105 -14.49 8.78 -4.47
N GLU A 106 -15.25 9.77 -4.91
CA GLU A 106 -15.67 10.90 -4.09
C GLU A 106 -17.19 10.99 -4.13
N TYR A 107 -17.87 10.04 -3.47
CA TYR A 107 -19.34 10.05 -3.37
C TYR A 107 -19.81 11.10 -2.36
N GLY A 108 -19.03 11.38 -1.33
CA GLY A 108 -19.31 12.37 -0.31
C GLY A 108 -18.31 12.32 0.85
N THR A 109 -18.70 12.93 1.96
CA THR A 109 -17.85 13.16 3.13
C THR A 109 -18.36 12.51 4.41
N ASP A 110 -19.26 11.50 4.31
CA ASP A 110 -19.74 10.78 5.49
C ASP A 110 -18.60 10.01 6.16
N ALA A 111 -17.69 9.45 5.37
CA ALA A 111 -16.43 8.87 5.82
C ALA A 111 -15.38 8.88 4.71
N VAL A 112 -14.10 8.74 5.10
CA VAL A 112 -13.01 8.37 4.19
C VAL A 112 -12.60 6.93 4.46
N LEU A 113 -12.56 6.11 3.40
CA LEU A 113 -12.03 4.75 3.42
C LEU A 113 -10.63 4.78 2.80
N PHE A 114 -9.62 4.59 3.63
CA PHE A 114 -8.26 4.40 3.14
C PHE A 114 -8.02 2.92 2.85
N SER A 115 -7.59 2.64 1.64
CA SER A 115 -7.07 1.33 1.23
C SER A 115 -5.55 1.34 1.25
N ASN A 116 -4.96 0.19 1.51
CA ASN A 116 -3.52 -0.02 1.35
C ASN A 116 -3.26 -1.39 0.73
N GLY A 117 -2.62 -1.41 -0.45
CA GLY A 117 -2.29 -2.64 -1.16
C GLY A 117 -3.51 -3.36 -1.75
N TYR A 118 -3.45 -4.69 -1.78
CA TYR A 118 -4.33 -5.58 -2.56
C TYR A 118 -5.77 -5.74 -2.06
N VAL A 119 -6.24 -4.88 -1.17
CA VAL A 119 -7.64 -4.84 -0.71
C VAL A 119 -8.47 -3.77 -1.40
N LEU A 120 -7.87 -2.99 -2.31
CA LEU A 120 -8.53 -1.84 -2.96
C LEU A 120 -9.81 -2.23 -3.71
N ASP A 121 -9.81 -3.34 -4.43
CA ASP A 121 -10.99 -3.87 -5.14
C ASP A 121 -12.20 -4.04 -4.21
N ARG A 122 -11.96 -4.59 -3.02
CA ARG A 122 -12.97 -4.81 -1.97
C ARG A 122 -13.46 -3.50 -1.36
N VAL A 123 -12.57 -2.54 -1.16
CA VAL A 123 -12.92 -1.21 -0.64
C VAL A 123 -13.78 -0.45 -1.65
N LEU A 124 -13.45 -0.54 -2.94
CA LEU A 124 -14.25 0.07 -4.00
C LEU A 124 -15.66 -0.54 -4.08
N ALA A 125 -15.78 -1.87 -3.99
CA ALA A 125 -17.06 -2.56 -3.94
C ALA A 125 -17.87 -2.19 -2.69
N ALA A 126 -17.21 -2.11 -1.52
CA ALA A 126 -17.88 -1.70 -0.28
C ALA A 126 -18.40 -0.26 -0.36
N ALA A 127 -17.67 0.66 -0.99
CA ALA A 127 -18.13 2.03 -1.20
C ALA A 127 -19.38 2.11 -2.07
N ASP A 128 -19.51 1.26 -3.10
CA ASP A 128 -20.71 1.18 -3.93
C ASP A 128 -21.92 0.70 -3.12
N LEU A 129 -21.74 -0.34 -2.31
CA LEU A 129 -22.80 -0.86 -1.42
C LEU A 129 -23.23 0.16 -0.35
N LEU A 130 -22.29 0.93 0.20
CA LEU A 130 -22.58 2.01 1.15
C LEU A 130 -23.41 3.11 0.47
N LYS A 131 -23.05 3.48 -0.75
CA LYS A 131 -23.79 4.48 -1.53
C LYS A 131 -25.25 4.07 -1.77
N GLU A 132 -25.50 2.79 -2.07
CA GLU A 132 -26.87 2.26 -2.20
C GLU A 132 -27.69 2.39 -0.91
N GLN A 133 -27.01 2.42 0.24
CA GLN A 133 -27.61 2.63 1.56
C GLN A 133 -27.69 4.12 1.97
N GLY A 134 -27.30 5.03 1.08
CA GLY A 134 -27.31 6.47 1.34
C GLY A 134 -26.11 6.99 2.13
N ILE A 135 -25.08 6.16 2.32
CA ILE A 135 -23.81 6.56 2.97
C ILE A 135 -22.79 6.89 1.89
N ASN A 136 -22.41 8.15 1.81
CA ASN A 136 -21.57 8.66 0.73
C ASN A 136 -20.13 8.86 1.21
N VAL A 137 -19.25 7.96 0.81
CA VAL A 137 -17.85 7.93 1.24
C VAL A 137 -16.88 8.42 0.17
N THR A 138 -15.70 8.84 0.59
CA THR A 138 -14.53 9.00 -0.29
C THR A 138 -13.63 7.78 -0.11
N VAL A 139 -13.11 7.20 -1.20
CA VAL A 139 -12.10 6.13 -1.20
C VAL A 139 -10.78 6.68 -1.68
N ALA A 140 -9.72 6.39 -0.93
CA ALA A 140 -8.35 6.74 -1.30
C ALA A 140 -7.40 5.57 -1.07
N ASP A 141 -6.57 5.28 -2.07
CA ASP A 141 -5.53 4.26 -2.02
C ASP A 141 -4.21 4.89 -1.61
N ILE A 142 -3.59 4.39 -0.53
CA ILE A 142 -2.27 4.81 -0.07
C ILE A 142 -1.24 3.87 -0.69
N ASN A 143 -0.52 4.36 -1.70
CA ASN A 143 0.46 3.60 -2.45
C ASN A 143 1.92 3.85 -2.04
N ILE A 144 2.20 4.92 -1.26
CA ILE A 144 3.46 5.12 -0.54
C ILE A 144 3.14 5.23 0.95
N LEU A 145 3.38 4.16 1.69
CA LEU A 145 3.03 4.08 3.10
C LEU A 145 4.03 4.81 4.01
N TYR A 146 5.32 4.81 3.63
CA TYR A 146 6.39 5.38 4.45
C TYR A 146 7.50 5.98 3.57
N GLY A 147 8.19 7.00 4.10
CA GLY A 147 9.27 7.67 3.38
C GLY A 147 8.81 8.83 2.47
N LYS A 148 7.56 9.30 2.63
CA LYS A 148 6.98 10.42 1.89
C LYS A 148 6.31 11.42 2.83
N ASP A 149 6.22 12.67 2.39
CA ASP A 149 5.44 13.71 3.07
C ASP A 149 3.94 13.33 3.09
N PRO A 150 3.30 13.24 4.27
CA PRO A 150 1.91 12.82 4.39
C PRO A 150 0.88 13.93 4.10
N SER A 151 1.30 15.12 3.68
CA SER A 151 0.40 16.27 3.51
C SER A 151 -0.84 15.96 2.66
N LYS A 152 -0.68 15.21 1.57
CA LYS A 152 -1.81 14.82 0.71
C LYS A 152 -2.77 13.84 1.39
N ILE A 153 -2.27 12.97 2.24
CA ILE A 153 -3.11 12.08 3.07
C ILE A 153 -3.91 12.93 4.07
N LEU A 154 -3.25 13.88 4.73
CA LEU A 154 -3.89 14.81 5.68
C LEU A 154 -4.95 15.68 5.01
N ASP A 155 -4.73 16.14 3.76
CA ASP A 155 -5.73 16.88 2.98
C ASP A 155 -7.01 16.04 2.75
N VAL A 156 -6.87 14.75 2.50
CA VAL A 156 -8.02 13.84 2.34
C VAL A 156 -8.69 13.57 3.69
N MET A 157 -7.93 13.36 4.76
CA MET A 157 -8.44 13.17 6.11
C MET A 157 -9.26 14.37 6.60
N ALA A 158 -8.88 15.59 6.24
CA ALA A 158 -9.56 16.81 6.66
C ALA A 158 -10.99 16.95 6.11
N LYS A 159 -11.40 16.10 5.14
CA LYS A 159 -12.74 16.13 4.54
C LYS A 159 -13.84 15.62 5.49
N THR A 160 -13.50 14.83 6.51
CA THR A 160 -14.46 14.20 7.44
C THR A 160 -13.82 13.91 8.79
N SER A 161 -14.66 13.68 9.80
CA SER A 161 -14.22 13.17 11.12
C SER A 161 -14.26 11.63 11.22
N GLN A 162 -14.80 10.96 10.20
CA GLN A 162 -14.93 9.49 10.17
C GLN A 162 -13.90 8.89 9.20
N ILE A 163 -12.92 8.19 9.75
CA ILE A 163 -11.83 7.59 8.99
C ILE A 163 -11.82 6.09 9.26
N VAL A 164 -11.77 5.31 8.18
CA VAL A 164 -11.65 3.85 8.23
C VAL A 164 -10.45 3.45 7.39
N THR A 165 -9.55 2.63 7.94
CA THR A 165 -8.49 1.97 7.19
C THR A 165 -8.85 0.52 6.91
N VAL A 166 -8.52 0.04 5.71
CA VAL A 166 -8.76 -1.33 5.26
C VAL A 166 -7.45 -1.90 4.74
N GLU A 167 -6.93 -2.88 5.43
CA GLU A 167 -5.57 -3.37 5.27
C GLU A 167 -5.53 -4.89 5.51
N ASP A 168 -4.54 -5.58 4.93
CA ASP A 168 -4.35 -7.03 5.10
C ASP A 168 -3.04 -7.40 5.84
N HIS A 169 -2.60 -6.54 6.70
CA HIS A 169 -1.39 -6.73 7.52
C HIS A 169 -1.66 -6.43 8.99
N ASN A 170 -0.68 -6.73 9.85
CA ASN A 170 -0.68 -6.39 11.27
C ASN A 170 0.35 -5.27 11.56
N ILE A 171 0.02 -4.40 12.48
CA ILE A 171 0.87 -3.30 12.96
C ILE A 171 1.45 -3.61 14.35
#